data_33bfe4cc49d739e0e06727c8bb98d077
#
_entry.id   33bfe4cc49d739e0e06727c8bb98d077
#
_cell.length_a   1.000
_cell.length_b   1.000
_cell.length_c   1.000
_cell.angle_alpha   90.00
_cell.angle_beta   90.00
_cell.angle_gamma   90.00
#
_symmetry.space_group_name_H-M   'P 1'
#
loop_
_entity.id
_entity.type
_entity.pdbx_description
1 polymer ?
#
loop_
_entity_poly.entity_id
_entity_poly.type
_entity_poly.pdbx_seq_one_letter_code
_entity_poly.pdbx_strand_id
1 'polypeptide(L)'
;MKDHGVAPAARLGCVLAFALGTGAAGAQALQPQQTTPPANAAPVSAAAERIYAATRPSLLQIRTLVEAAGRQSSIGSGFLVSADGLAITNYHVVSQYALEPKTYRLEFARPDGTQGALTLLAIDIADDLAVVRLDGADLPHLDFDAVAVGGELPRGERLYAMGNPLDLGFTIVEGTYNGLVERSYTERVHFTGAINPGMSGGPAVTDGGKVAGINVAKRLDGELVSFLVPARKAAALLVRARKDAPLTLAHARDEIDRQLLDWQSGFYQSLDAKGFRATKFGPYQAPESAASWFNCWARTNAEQTPKPRAQMDSSSCNSQSSLFVAEDIESGRAELTHAYVRSTDLNAFQFAAFLSQYYGSAAMTRSWSRKRLTQPECHEDFIAPIDAATAPVLRAVWCARAYRDFAGLYDVALTTVTQDRDKEALVSRLAMQGISYDNALAIAMRFMAAVTWTK
;
A
#
# COMPACT_ATOMS: atom_id res chain seq x y z
N MET A 1 33.32 42.86 12.20
CA MET A 1 33.53 43.78 13.33
C MET A 1 32.49 43.47 14.40
N LYS A 2 33.00 43.15 15.56
CA LYS A 2 32.45 42.91 16.91
C LYS A 2 32.18 41.46 17.28
N ASP A 3 33.22 40.93 17.91
CA ASP A 3 33.28 39.78 18.82
C ASP A 3 32.44 40.01 20.05
N HIS A 4 31.89 38.96 20.62
CA HIS A 4 31.61 38.74 22.05
C HIS A 4 31.74 37.23 22.30
N GLY A 5 32.72 36.67 22.89
CA GLY A 5 33.24 36.77 24.19
C GLY A 5 32.60 35.63 25.07
N VAL A 6 33.23 34.43 25.09
CA VAL A 6 32.85 33.28 25.96
C VAL A 6 33.75 33.31 27.20
N ALA A 7 33.16 33.38 28.41
CA ALA A 7 33.85 33.25 29.69
C ALA A 7 33.85 31.80 30.19
N PRO A 8 34.93 31.36 30.91
CA PRO A 8 35.05 30.00 31.40
C PRO A 8 34.48 29.83 32.82
N ALA A 9 33.80 28.71 33.06
CA ALA A 9 33.32 28.31 34.38
C ALA A 9 34.39 27.60 35.21
N ALA A 10 34.50 28.03 36.44
CA ALA A 10 35.47 27.60 37.47
C ALA A 10 35.14 26.18 37.98
N ARG A 11 36.22 25.40 38.17
CA ARG A 11 36.18 24.12 38.86
C ARG A 11 36.29 24.36 40.36
N LEU A 12 35.37 23.85 41.17
CA LEU A 12 35.47 23.75 42.63
C LEU A 12 35.84 22.31 42.98
N GLY A 13 37.04 22.12 43.50
CA GLY A 13 37.49 20.86 44.04
C GLY A 13 37.04 20.70 45.51
N CYS A 14 36.47 19.55 45.84
CA CYS A 14 36.26 19.14 47.25
C CYS A 14 37.18 17.99 47.55
N VAL A 15 38.16 18.23 48.44
CA VAL A 15 39.04 17.23 49.03
C VAL A 15 38.32 16.67 50.25
N LEU A 16 38.03 15.39 50.27
CA LEU A 16 37.60 14.64 51.44
C LEU A 16 38.66 13.60 51.79
N ALA A 17 39.31 13.81 52.92
CA ALA A 17 40.21 12.85 53.54
C ALA A 17 39.41 11.69 54.13
N PHE A 18 39.77 10.48 53.84
CA PHE A 18 39.27 9.28 54.51
C PHE A 18 40.40 8.55 55.23
N ALA A 19 40.13 8.29 56.51
CA ALA A 19 40.99 7.58 57.40
C ALA A 19 41.14 6.09 57.06
N LEU A 20 42.33 5.57 57.18
CA LEU A 20 42.72 4.17 57.08
C LEU A 20 42.14 3.33 58.19
N GLY A 21 41.21 2.44 57.90
CA GLY A 21 40.82 1.34 58.79
C GLY A 21 41.25 0.02 58.12
N THR A 22 42.23 -0.66 58.76
CA THR A 22 42.71 -1.99 58.40
C THR A 22 41.70 -3.06 58.83
N GLY A 23 40.94 -3.58 57.88
CA GLY A 23 40.12 -4.78 58.02
C GLY A 23 40.50 -5.81 56.96
N ALA A 24 41.17 -6.88 57.39
CA ALA A 24 41.44 -8.01 56.51
C ALA A 24 40.14 -8.75 56.23
N ALA A 25 39.59 -8.58 55.02
CA ALA A 25 38.48 -9.38 54.44
C ALA A 25 39.04 -10.25 53.36
N GLY A 26 38.88 -11.56 53.49
CA GLY A 26 39.34 -12.56 52.52
C GLY A 26 38.75 -12.34 51.13
N ALA A 27 39.62 -12.25 50.14
CA ALA A 27 39.25 -12.24 48.73
C ALA A 27 38.68 -13.62 48.33
N GLN A 28 37.35 -13.75 48.29
CA GLN A 28 36.70 -14.80 47.53
C GLN A 28 36.84 -14.48 46.06
N ALA A 29 37.61 -15.28 45.36
CA ALA A 29 37.69 -15.24 43.90
C ALA A 29 36.29 -15.44 43.31
N LEU A 30 35.76 -14.40 42.68
CA LEU A 30 34.57 -14.50 41.80
C LEU A 30 34.91 -15.49 40.67
N GLN A 31 34.37 -16.70 40.76
CA GLN A 31 34.34 -17.62 39.62
C GLN A 31 33.59 -16.93 38.49
N PRO A 32 34.09 -16.95 37.21
CA PRO A 32 33.33 -16.49 36.09
C PRO A 32 32.05 -17.34 36.03
N GLN A 33 30.90 -16.69 36.19
CA GLN A 33 29.62 -17.30 35.86
C GLN A 33 29.68 -17.69 34.39
N GLN A 34 29.73 -18.99 34.12
CA GLN A 34 29.42 -19.52 32.81
C GLN A 34 27.99 -19.08 32.50
N THR A 35 27.83 -18.05 31.70
CA THR A 35 26.55 -17.73 31.07
C THR A 35 26.23 -18.91 30.14
N THR A 36 25.41 -19.81 30.64
CA THR A 36 24.70 -20.76 29.77
C THR A 36 24.05 -19.94 28.68
N PRO A 37 24.28 -20.26 27.41
CA PRO A 37 23.55 -19.61 26.33
C PRO A 37 22.04 -19.72 26.60
N PRO A 38 21.24 -18.69 26.32
CA PRO A 38 19.80 -18.79 26.51
C PRO A 38 19.32 -20.04 25.79
N ALA A 39 18.78 -20.98 26.55
CA ALA A 39 18.13 -22.15 26.01
C ALA A 39 16.97 -21.63 25.15
N ASN A 40 16.99 -22.03 23.86
CA ASN A 40 15.90 -21.89 22.90
C ASN A 40 15.70 -20.52 22.25
N ALA A 41 16.64 -20.08 21.40
CA ALA A 41 16.17 -19.78 20.05
C ALA A 41 15.63 -21.12 19.50
N ALA A 42 14.30 -21.20 19.28
CA ALA A 42 13.73 -22.39 18.66
C ALA A 42 14.52 -22.65 17.36
N PRO A 43 15.11 -23.83 17.16
CA PRO A 43 15.93 -24.08 15.99
C PRO A 43 15.06 -23.80 14.76
N VAL A 44 15.61 -23.16 13.72
CA VAL A 44 15.02 -23.14 12.37
C VAL A 44 14.53 -24.56 12.14
N SER A 45 13.25 -24.72 11.82
CA SER A 45 12.70 -26.08 11.73
C SER A 45 13.51 -26.85 10.71
N ALA A 46 13.80 -28.12 10.96
CA ALA A 46 14.52 -28.99 10.01
C ALA A 46 13.82 -29.02 8.64
N ALA A 47 12.52 -28.70 8.60
CA ALA A 47 11.76 -28.52 7.39
C ALA A 47 12.20 -27.26 6.63
N ALA A 48 12.36 -26.11 7.30
CA ALA A 48 12.81 -24.86 6.66
C ALA A 48 14.20 -25.02 6.03
N GLU A 49 15.12 -25.67 6.74
CA GLU A 49 16.47 -25.93 6.21
C GLU A 49 16.43 -26.79 4.94
N ARG A 50 15.70 -27.90 4.97
CA ARG A 50 15.53 -28.80 3.83
C ARG A 50 14.86 -28.10 2.64
N ILE A 51 13.77 -27.35 2.90
CA ILE A 51 13.03 -26.64 1.85
C ILE A 51 13.90 -25.56 1.24
N TYR A 52 14.62 -24.79 2.06
CA TYR A 52 15.55 -23.78 1.55
C TYR A 52 16.63 -24.37 0.66
N ALA A 53 17.27 -25.46 1.08
CA ALA A 53 18.29 -26.14 0.28
C ALA A 53 17.74 -26.60 -1.08
N ALA A 54 16.52 -27.16 -1.10
CA ALA A 54 15.86 -27.66 -2.31
C ALA A 54 15.42 -26.55 -3.28
N THR A 55 14.94 -25.43 -2.74
CA THR A 55 14.33 -24.33 -3.54
C THR A 55 15.33 -23.25 -3.94
N ARG A 56 16.40 -23.07 -3.16
CA ARG A 56 17.43 -22.03 -3.37
C ARG A 56 17.98 -21.96 -4.81
N PRO A 57 18.25 -23.08 -5.52
CA PRO A 57 18.75 -23.01 -6.90
C PRO A 57 17.79 -22.34 -7.89
N SER A 58 16.50 -22.29 -7.59
CA SER A 58 15.45 -21.67 -8.42
C SER A 58 15.20 -20.20 -8.10
N LEU A 59 15.80 -19.66 -7.03
CA LEU A 59 15.60 -18.26 -6.62
C LEU A 59 16.39 -17.29 -7.46
N LEU A 60 15.81 -16.12 -7.70
CA LEU A 60 16.42 -15.02 -8.42
C LEU A 60 16.32 -13.75 -7.59
N GLN A 61 17.41 -12.99 -7.52
CA GLN A 61 17.37 -11.57 -7.26
C GLN A 61 17.09 -10.87 -8.59
N ILE A 62 16.10 -9.99 -8.64
CA ILE A 62 15.76 -9.22 -9.84
C ILE A 62 16.10 -7.76 -9.58
N ARG A 63 16.86 -7.15 -10.49
CA ARG A 63 17.34 -5.79 -10.39
C ARG A 63 16.91 -5.00 -11.62
N THR A 64 16.36 -3.81 -11.38
CA THR A 64 16.20 -2.80 -12.43
C THR A 64 17.36 -1.82 -12.31
N LEU A 65 18.15 -1.67 -13.36
CA LEU A 65 19.33 -0.83 -13.40
C LEU A 65 19.09 0.38 -14.30
N VAL A 66 19.64 1.53 -13.90
CA VAL A 66 19.74 2.70 -14.78
C VAL A 66 20.79 2.40 -15.85
N GLU A 67 20.39 2.38 -17.12
CA GLU A 67 21.24 2.00 -18.25
C GLU A 67 22.54 2.80 -18.29
N ALA A 68 22.45 4.12 -18.23
CA ALA A 68 23.61 5.02 -18.33
C ALA A 68 24.56 4.95 -17.12
N ALA A 69 24.06 4.57 -15.94
CA ALA A 69 24.84 4.56 -14.70
C ALA A 69 25.32 3.17 -14.30
N GLY A 70 24.72 2.11 -14.84
CA GLY A 70 24.97 0.73 -14.43
C GLY A 70 24.68 0.46 -12.94
N ARG A 71 23.83 1.29 -12.32
CA ARG A 71 23.49 1.20 -10.90
C ARG A 71 22.03 0.80 -10.73
N GLN A 72 21.76 0.00 -9.69
CA GLN A 72 20.39 -0.43 -9.36
C GLN A 72 19.52 0.74 -8.93
N SER A 73 18.29 0.78 -9.44
CA SER A 73 17.22 1.69 -9.09
C SER A 73 16.13 0.99 -8.28
N SER A 74 15.84 -0.27 -8.64
CA SER A 74 14.91 -1.13 -7.91
C SER A 74 15.50 -2.52 -7.75
N ILE A 75 15.10 -3.20 -6.66
CA ILE A 75 15.51 -4.55 -6.31
C ILE A 75 14.35 -5.34 -5.77
N GLY A 76 14.25 -6.59 -6.17
CA GLY A 76 13.29 -7.55 -5.68
C GLY A 76 13.80 -8.97 -5.82
N SER A 77 12.89 -9.90 -5.61
CA SER A 77 13.11 -11.33 -5.77
C SER A 77 12.25 -11.89 -6.89
N GLY A 78 12.58 -13.07 -7.33
CA GLY A 78 11.81 -13.88 -8.26
C GLY A 78 12.19 -15.35 -8.12
N PHE A 79 11.55 -16.17 -8.90
CA PHE A 79 11.88 -17.60 -8.95
C PHE A 79 11.51 -18.19 -10.29
N LEU A 80 12.30 -19.18 -10.71
CA LEU A 80 12.07 -19.95 -11.92
C LEU A 80 10.86 -20.89 -11.78
N VAL A 81 10.03 -20.92 -12.82
CA VAL A 81 8.82 -21.76 -12.93
C VAL A 81 8.84 -22.67 -14.15
N SER A 82 9.94 -22.72 -14.87
CA SER A 82 10.15 -23.65 -15.99
C SER A 82 11.62 -23.88 -16.29
N ALA A 83 11.92 -25.01 -16.88
CA ALA A 83 13.28 -25.39 -17.27
C ALA A 83 13.85 -24.52 -18.42
N ASP A 84 12.98 -23.85 -19.20
CA ASP A 84 13.32 -22.95 -20.31
C ASP A 84 13.44 -21.48 -19.90
N GLY A 85 13.54 -21.21 -18.59
CA GLY A 85 13.92 -19.90 -18.05
C GLY A 85 12.76 -18.93 -17.76
N LEU A 86 11.50 -19.37 -17.75
CA LEU A 86 10.42 -18.53 -17.28
C LEU A 86 10.50 -18.34 -15.76
N ALA A 87 10.33 -17.09 -15.31
CA ALA A 87 10.34 -16.73 -13.90
C ALA A 87 9.22 -15.77 -13.56
N ILE A 88 8.75 -15.84 -12.32
CA ILE A 88 7.75 -14.96 -11.73
C ILE A 88 8.43 -13.94 -10.82
N THR A 89 7.93 -12.71 -10.85
CA THR A 89 8.23 -11.62 -9.90
C THR A 89 7.03 -10.70 -9.74
N ASN A 90 7.16 -9.61 -8.97
CA ASN A 90 6.14 -8.56 -8.91
C ASN A 90 6.30 -7.53 -10.04
N TYR A 91 5.18 -6.93 -10.44
CA TYR A 91 5.17 -5.83 -11.41
C TYR A 91 5.96 -4.62 -10.89
N HIS A 92 5.78 -4.23 -9.62
CA HIS A 92 6.46 -3.07 -9.05
C HIS A 92 8.01 -3.20 -9.10
N VAL A 93 8.56 -4.41 -9.11
CA VAL A 93 10.01 -4.64 -9.25
C VAL A 93 10.52 -4.28 -10.64
N VAL A 94 9.71 -4.50 -11.68
CA VAL A 94 10.07 -4.31 -13.11
C VAL A 94 9.40 -3.08 -13.75
N SER A 95 8.58 -2.34 -13.00
CA SER A 95 7.72 -1.26 -13.51
C SER A 95 8.49 -0.12 -14.18
N GLN A 96 9.66 0.26 -13.64
CA GLN A 96 10.52 1.29 -14.24
C GLN A 96 10.96 0.88 -15.65
N TYR A 97 11.36 -0.38 -15.84
CA TYR A 97 11.73 -0.90 -17.15
C TYR A 97 10.52 -0.99 -18.09
N ALA A 98 9.37 -1.43 -17.61
CA ALA A 98 8.15 -1.48 -18.42
C ALA A 98 7.71 -0.10 -18.94
N LEU A 99 7.84 0.94 -18.11
CA LEU A 99 7.44 2.30 -18.43
C LEU A 99 8.51 3.08 -19.23
N GLU A 100 9.79 2.85 -18.98
CA GLU A 100 10.90 3.62 -19.53
C GLU A 100 12.06 2.69 -19.99
N PRO A 101 11.83 1.81 -20.99
CA PRO A 101 12.77 0.77 -21.38
C PRO A 101 14.07 1.30 -22.01
N LYS A 102 14.13 2.58 -22.40
CA LYS A 102 15.35 3.24 -22.89
C LYS A 102 16.23 3.75 -21.74
N THR A 103 15.66 3.89 -20.55
CA THR A 103 16.34 4.42 -19.36
C THR A 103 16.83 3.30 -18.47
N TYR A 104 16.13 2.18 -18.46
CA TYR A 104 16.36 1.06 -17.55
C TYR A 104 16.56 -0.25 -18.30
N ARG A 105 17.25 -1.21 -17.64
CA ARG A 105 17.36 -2.61 -18.05
C ARG A 105 17.09 -3.53 -16.86
N LEU A 106 16.72 -4.78 -17.16
CA LEU A 106 16.51 -5.81 -16.16
C LEU A 106 17.67 -6.80 -16.14
N GLU A 107 18.10 -7.12 -14.93
CA GLU A 107 19.11 -8.15 -14.68
C GLU A 107 18.66 -9.09 -13.56
N PHE A 108 19.16 -10.33 -13.61
CA PHE A 108 19.04 -11.27 -12.52
C PHE A 108 20.40 -11.58 -11.90
N ALA A 109 20.37 -11.99 -10.63
CA ALA A 109 21.48 -12.69 -9.99
C ALA A 109 20.95 -13.93 -9.26
N ARG A 110 21.67 -15.06 -9.40
CA ARG A 110 21.35 -16.32 -8.75
C ARG A 110 22.20 -16.50 -7.48
N PRO A 111 21.76 -17.39 -6.56
CA PRO A 111 22.54 -17.70 -5.35
C PRO A 111 23.94 -18.28 -5.58
N ASP A 112 24.20 -18.81 -6.77
CA ASP A 112 25.51 -19.33 -7.19
C ASP A 112 26.43 -18.26 -7.77
N GLY A 113 25.98 -16.99 -7.86
CA GLY A 113 26.71 -15.86 -8.41
C GLY A 113 26.49 -15.65 -9.91
N THR A 114 25.77 -16.54 -10.60
CA THR A 114 25.39 -16.34 -12.02
C THR A 114 24.53 -15.10 -12.17
N GLN A 115 24.83 -14.26 -13.15
CA GLN A 115 24.10 -13.04 -13.47
C GLN A 115 23.84 -12.94 -14.96
N GLY A 116 22.80 -12.22 -15.35
CA GLY A 116 22.49 -12.01 -16.77
C GLY A 116 21.30 -11.08 -16.97
N ALA A 117 20.98 -10.85 -18.23
CA ALA A 117 19.83 -10.04 -18.62
C ALA A 117 18.51 -10.80 -18.46
N LEU A 118 17.44 -10.05 -18.29
CA LEU A 118 16.05 -10.55 -18.28
C LEU A 118 15.24 -9.88 -19.37
N THR A 119 14.35 -10.67 -19.99
CA THR A 119 13.32 -10.18 -20.90
C THR A 119 11.96 -10.18 -20.19
N LEU A 120 11.26 -9.06 -20.23
CA LEU A 120 9.88 -8.94 -19.71
C LEU A 120 8.91 -9.53 -20.75
N LEU A 121 8.07 -10.48 -20.34
CA LEU A 121 7.14 -11.19 -21.23
C LEU A 121 5.67 -10.82 -20.99
N ALA A 122 5.28 -10.63 -19.74
CA ALA A 122 3.89 -10.31 -19.39
C ALA A 122 3.84 -9.58 -18.04
N ILE A 123 2.78 -8.80 -17.85
CA ILE A 123 2.49 -8.09 -16.61
C ILE A 123 1.03 -8.26 -16.19
N ASP A 124 0.78 -8.14 -14.90
CA ASP A 124 -0.54 -8.05 -14.30
C ASP A 124 -0.50 -7.01 -13.18
N ILE A 125 -1.02 -5.81 -13.46
CA ILE A 125 -0.97 -4.69 -12.53
C ILE A 125 -1.94 -4.89 -11.38
N ALA A 126 -3.11 -5.48 -11.65
CA ALA A 126 -4.15 -5.72 -10.65
C ALA A 126 -3.66 -6.65 -9.54
N ASP A 127 -2.91 -7.66 -9.91
CA ASP A 127 -2.36 -8.64 -8.98
C ASP A 127 -0.89 -8.36 -8.62
N ASP A 128 -0.27 -7.31 -9.20
CA ASP A 128 1.13 -6.92 -8.99
C ASP A 128 2.10 -8.06 -9.35
N LEU A 129 1.96 -8.64 -10.55
CA LEU A 129 2.76 -9.76 -11.04
C LEU A 129 3.44 -9.43 -12.36
N ALA A 130 4.57 -10.08 -12.61
CA ALA A 130 5.25 -10.09 -13.91
C ALA A 130 5.84 -11.44 -14.22
N VAL A 131 5.89 -11.81 -15.51
CA VAL A 131 6.64 -12.94 -16.05
C VAL A 131 7.84 -12.39 -16.80
N VAL A 132 9.01 -12.85 -16.42
CA VAL A 132 10.28 -12.56 -17.09
C VAL A 132 10.92 -13.84 -17.58
N ARG A 133 11.86 -13.73 -18.51
CA ARG A 133 12.64 -14.85 -19.02
C ARG A 133 14.13 -14.54 -18.92
N LEU A 134 14.89 -15.50 -18.46
CA LEU A 134 16.34 -15.58 -18.61
C LEU A 134 16.68 -16.66 -19.64
N ASP A 135 17.79 -16.52 -20.32
CA ASP A 135 18.30 -17.51 -21.26
C ASP A 135 18.89 -18.70 -20.50
N GLY A 136 18.51 -19.90 -20.89
CA GLY A 136 19.01 -21.14 -20.30
C GLY A 136 18.15 -22.35 -20.67
N ALA A 137 18.70 -23.53 -20.42
CA ALA A 137 18.02 -24.81 -20.58
C ALA A 137 18.25 -25.66 -19.35
N ASP A 138 17.34 -26.57 -19.07
CA ASP A 138 17.40 -27.50 -17.94
C ASP A 138 17.58 -26.81 -16.58
N LEU A 139 16.99 -25.61 -16.45
CA LEU A 139 17.10 -24.79 -15.25
C LEU A 139 16.27 -25.38 -14.10
N PRO A 140 16.80 -25.37 -12.85
CA PRO A 140 16.02 -25.74 -11.68
C PRO A 140 14.85 -24.77 -11.53
N HIS A 141 13.65 -25.30 -11.29
CA HIS A 141 12.43 -24.50 -11.20
C HIS A 141 11.49 -25.04 -10.13
N LEU A 142 10.53 -24.23 -9.71
CA LEU A 142 9.49 -24.59 -8.74
C LEU A 142 8.17 -24.82 -9.47
N ASP A 143 7.43 -25.84 -9.01
CA ASP A 143 6.05 -26.05 -9.43
C ASP A 143 5.08 -25.35 -8.50
N PHE A 144 3.92 -25.01 -9.02
CA PHE A 144 2.81 -24.52 -8.21
C PHE A 144 2.15 -25.63 -7.41
N ASP A 145 1.68 -25.30 -6.21
CA ASP A 145 0.86 -26.20 -5.41
C ASP A 145 -0.53 -26.36 -6.04
N ALA A 146 -0.96 -27.61 -6.27
CA ALA A 146 -2.20 -27.90 -6.97
C ALA A 146 -3.45 -27.43 -6.18
N VAL A 147 -3.42 -27.51 -4.85
CA VAL A 147 -4.52 -27.05 -3.99
C VAL A 147 -4.60 -25.53 -4.01
N ALA A 148 -3.46 -24.83 -3.89
CA ALA A 148 -3.40 -23.38 -3.92
C ALA A 148 -3.78 -22.78 -5.29
N VAL A 149 -3.57 -23.52 -6.38
CA VAL A 149 -4.02 -23.13 -7.74
C VAL A 149 -5.52 -23.40 -7.91
N GLY A 150 -6.02 -24.51 -7.41
CA GLY A 150 -7.44 -24.90 -7.53
C GLY A 150 -8.38 -24.19 -6.56
N GLY A 151 -7.86 -23.59 -5.48
CA GLY A 151 -8.66 -22.99 -4.43
C GLY A 151 -7.84 -22.33 -3.34
N GLU A 152 -8.20 -22.59 -2.09
CA GLU A 152 -7.51 -22.08 -0.91
C GLU A 152 -6.91 -23.24 -0.12
N LEU A 153 -5.72 -23.02 0.46
CA LEU A 153 -5.13 -23.92 1.44
C LEU A 153 -5.92 -23.88 2.76
N PRO A 154 -5.84 -24.91 3.59
CA PRO A 154 -6.37 -24.87 4.95
C PRO A 154 -5.74 -23.73 5.76
N ARG A 155 -6.55 -22.98 6.50
CA ARG A 155 -6.02 -21.97 7.47
C ARG A 155 -5.18 -22.70 8.52
N GLY A 156 -4.02 -22.13 8.84
CA GLY A 156 -3.05 -22.77 9.72
C GLY A 156 -1.94 -23.53 8.98
N GLU A 157 -2.06 -23.70 7.67
CA GLU A 157 -1.01 -24.31 6.84
C GLU A 157 0.30 -23.52 6.99
N ARG A 158 1.40 -24.26 7.13
CA ARG A 158 2.73 -23.68 7.23
C ARG A 158 3.26 -23.33 5.85
N LEU A 159 3.75 -22.12 5.70
CA LEU A 159 4.38 -21.63 4.48
C LEU A 159 5.78 -21.11 4.77
N TYR A 160 6.65 -21.19 3.76
CA TYR A 160 8.02 -20.71 3.78
C TYR A 160 8.20 -19.67 2.68
N ALA A 161 8.23 -18.39 3.09
CA ALA A 161 8.48 -17.25 2.19
C ALA A 161 9.99 -17.07 2.00
N MET A 162 10.44 -16.92 0.75
CA MET A 162 11.85 -16.76 0.41
C MET A 162 12.08 -15.52 -0.43
N GLY A 163 13.27 -14.95 -0.32
CA GLY A 163 13.70 -13.78 -1.09
C GLY A 163 15.01 -13.22 -0.57
N ASN A 164 15.45 -12.10 -1.14
CA ASN A 164 16.69 -11.42 -0.77
C ASN A 164 16.38 -10.07 -0.09
N PRO A 165 16.09 -10.05 1.22
CA PRO A 165 15.73 -8.81 1.91
C PRO A 165 16.94 -7.86 1.94
N LEU A 166 16.68 -6.59 1.59
CA LEU A 166 17.66 -5.50 1.70
C LEU A 166 19.03 -5.79 1.06
N ASP A 167 19.07 -6.68 0.07
CA ASP A 167 20.30 -7.14 -0.58
C ASP A 167 21.31 -7.82 0.37
N LEU A 168 20.82 -8.43 1.45
CA LEU A 168 21.65 -9.10 2.46
C LEU A 168 21.90 -10.59 2.16
N GLY A 169 21.38 -11.10 1.04
CA GLY A 169 21.41 -12.50 0.67
C GLY A 169 20.05 -13.19 0.81
N PHE A 170 19.90 -14.32 0.13
CA PHE A 170 18.64 -15.08 0.16
C PHE A 170 18.36 -15.63 1.54
N THR A 171 17.13 -15.42 2.00
CA THR A 171 16.63 -15.86 3.32
C THR A 171 15.36 -16.65 3.16
N ILE A 172 15.00 -17.37 4.22
CA ILE A 172 13.73 -18.07 4.39
C ILE A 172 13.02 -17.57 5.65
N VAL A 173 11.72 -17.36 5.55
CA VAL A 173 10.85 -16.96 6.66
C VAL A 173 9.72 -17.97 6.77
N GLU A 174 9.64 -18.65 7.89
CA GLU A 174 8.54 -19.55 8.23
C GLU A 174 7.36 -18.75 8.76
N GLY A 175 6.15 -19.07 8.35
CA GLY A 175 4.92 -18.43 8.79
C GLY A 175 3.67 -19.23 8.49
N THR A 176 2.51 -18.64 8.71
CA THR A 176 1.22 -19.31 8.65
C THR A 176 0.33 -18.71 7.57
N TYR A 177 -0.32 -19.56 6.79
CA TYR A 177 -1.40 -19.20 5.88
C TYR A 177 -2.69 -18.93 6.68
N ASN A 178 -3.24 -17.72 6.62
CA ASN A 178 -4.43 -17.32 7.36
C ASN A 178 -5.68 -17.15 6.46
N GLY A 179 -5.63 -17.63 5.22
CA GLY A 179 -6.69 -17.45 4.24
C GLY A 179 -6.61 -16.11 3.50
N LEU A 180 -7.63 -15.85 2.68
CA LEU A 180 -7.75 -14.57 1.98
C LEU A 180 -8.16 -13.44 2.92
N VAL A 181 -7.70 -12.23 2.63
CA VAL A 181 -8.12 -11.01 3.32
C VAL A 181 -9.59 -10.72 2.99
N GLU A 182 -10.47 -10.84 3.98
CA GLU A 182 -11.94 -10.79 3.78
C GLU A 182 -12.45 -9.42 3.34
N ARG A 183 -11.75 -8.33 3.72
CA ARG A 183 -12.15 -6.95 3.42
C ARG A 183 -11.20 -6.29 2.43
N SER A 184 -10.90 -6.97 1.34
CA SER A 184 -10.08 -6.41 0.25
C SER A 184 -10.81 -6.60 -1.07
N TYR A 185 -10.75 -5.60 -1.94
CA TYR A 185 -11.24 -5.75 -3.31
C TYR A 185 -10.32 -6.65 -4.14
N THR A 186 -9.00 -6.50 -3.94
CA THR A 186 -8.01 -7.37 -4.57
C THR A 186 -7.69 -8.54 -3.65
N GLU A 187 -7.71 -9.74 -4.18
CA GLU A 187 -7.40 -10.95 -3.42
C GLU A 187 -5.94 -10.94 -2.96
N ARG A 188 -5.74 -11.07 -1.65
CA ARG A 188 -4.43 -11.23 -1.01
C ARG A 188 -4.53 -12.30 0.05
N VAL A 189 -3.53 -13.14 0.16
CA VAL A 189 -3.39 -14.08 1.26
C VAL A 189 -2.78 -13.35 2.45
N HIS A 190 -3.41 -13.48 3.62
CA HIS A 190 -2.81 -13.03 4.88
C HIS A 190 -1.78 -14.08 5.34
N PHE A 191 -0.54 -13.66 5.47
CA PHE A 191 0.59 -14.47 5.90
C PHE A 191 1.20 -13.91 7.19
N THR A 192 1.30 -14.75 8.22
CA THR A 192 1.95 -14.36 9.48
C THR A 192 3.42 -14.72 9.43
N GLY A 193 4.20 -13.89 8.78
CA GLY A 193 5.65 -14.01 8.64
C GLY A 193 6.26 -12.69 8.18
N ALA A 194 7.52 -12.44 8.47
CA ALA A 194 8.19 -11.17 8.21
C ALA A 194 8.64 -11.05 6.76
N ILE A 195 7.81 -10.49 5.88
CA ILE A 195 8.23 -10.10 4.52
C ILE A 195 8.85 -8.70 4.59
N ASN A 196 10.07 -8.55 4.11
CA ASN A 196 10.81 -7.30 4.08
C ASN A 196 11.06 -6.80 2.65
N PRO A 197 11.34 -5.49 2.44
CA PRO A 197 11.73 -4.97 1.14
C PRO A 197 12.86 -5.78 0.51
N GLY A 198 12.75 -6.09 -0.78
CA GLY A 198 13.64 -6.99 -1.50
C GLY A 198 13.15 -8.44 -1.56
N MET A 199 12.25 -8.89 -0.68
CA MET A 199 11.61 -10.22 -0.78
C MET A 199 10.42 -10.24 -1.76
N SER A 200 9.92 -9.08 -2.17
CA SER A 200 8.83 -8.95 -3.16
C SER A 200 9.14 -9.72 -4.43
N GLY A 201 8.16 -10.49 -4.92
CA GLY A 201 8.27 -11.37 -6.09
C GLY A 201 8.86 -12.75 -5.80
N GLY A 202 9.41 -12.97 -4.61
CA GLY A 202 9.87 -14.29 -4.19
C GLY A 202 8.70 -15.24 -3.86
N PRO A 203 8.96 -16.56 -3.85
CA PRO A 203 7.92 -17.56 -3.59
C PRO A 203 7.62 -17.72 -2.10
N ALA A 204 6.37 -18.03 -1.77
CA ALA A 204 5.99 -18.68 -0.54
C ALA A 204 5.57 -20.12 -0.87
N VAL A 205 6.27 -21.11 -0.30
CA VAL A 205 6.07 -22.52 -0.63
C VAL A 205 5.50 -23.30 0.55
N THR A 206 4.82 -24.41 0.25
CA THR A 206 4.32 -25.41 1.24
C THR A 206 5.47 -26.28 1.76
N ASP A 207 5.20 -27.13 2.76
CA ASP A 207 6.13 -28.17 3.24
C ASP A 207 6.63 -29.11 2.12
N GLY A 208 5.86 -29.26 1.05
CA GLY A 208 6.23 -29.99 -0.16
C GLY A 208 7.13 -29.21 -1.13
N GLY A 209 7.53 -27.98 -0.81
CA GLY A 209 8.35 -27.14 -1.69
C GLY A 209 7.60 -26.61 -2.92
N LYS A 210 6.26 -26.67 -2.94
CA LYS A 210 5.41 -26.19 -4.03
C LYS A 210 4.92 -24.76 -3.76
N VAL A 211 4.87 -23.92 -4.80
CA VAL A 211 4.49 -22.51 -4.67
C VAL A 211 3.02 -22.34 -4.35
N ALA A 212 2.73 -21.75 -3.20
CA ALA A 212 1.38 -21.43 -2.72
C ALA A 212 1.03 -19.95 -2.87
N GLY A 213 2.03 -19.07 -2.95
CA GLY A 213 1.85 -17.64 -3.12
C GLY A 213 3.12 -16.92 -3.50
N ILE A 214 2.99 -15.64 -3.85
CA ILE A 214 4.09 -14.75 -4.21
C ILE A 214 4.15 -13.60 -3.21
N ASN A 215 5.31 -13.35 -2.61
CA ASN A 215 5.53 -12.26 -1.66
C ASN A 215 5.23 -10.90 -2.31
N VAL A 216 4.42 -10.05 -1.69
CA VAL A 216 4.09 -8.76 -2.31
C VAL A 216 4.30 -7.57 -1.38
N ALA A 217 3.82 -7.62 -0.14
CA ALA A 217 3.83 -6.48 0.76
C ALA A 217 3.72 -6.88 2.22
N LYS A 218 3.95 -5.89 3.11
CA LYS A 218 3.63 -5.97 4.54
C LYS A 218 2.83 -4.75 4.97
N ARG A 219 2.07 -4.87 6.05
CA ARG A 219 1.52 -3.69 6.73
C ARG A 219 2.63 -3.00 7.54
N LEU A 220 2.69 -1.67 7.40
CA LEU A 220 3.65 -0.87 8.17
C LEU A 220 3.17 -0.57 9.61
N ASP A 221 1.87 -0.71 9.85
CA ASP A 221 1.19 -0.47 11.13
C ASP A 221 0.86 -1.77 11.91
N GLY A 222 1.45 -2.91 11.50
CA GLY A 222 1.27 -4.20 12.14
C GLY A 222 2.53 -5.06 12.10
N GLU A 223 2.82 -5.76 13.20
CA GLU A 223 3.92 -6.74 13.25
C GLU A 223 3.48 -8.06 12.63
N LEU A 224 4.36 -8.67 11.83
CA LEU A 224 4.15 -9.98 11.18
C LEU A 224 2.86 -10.06 10.32
N VAL A 225 2.32 -8.92 9.89
CA VAL A 225 1.18 -8.88 8.96
C VAL A 225 1.72 -8.65 7.57
N SER A 226 1.81 -9.72 6.80
CA SER A 226 2.31 -9.72 5.43
C SER A 226 1.27 -10.28 4.46
N PHE A 227 1.45 -9.99 3.19
CA PHE A 227 0.52 -10.41 2.15
C PHE A 227 1.24 -11.16 1.04
N LEU A 228 0.54 -12.17 0.51
CA LEU A 228 0.97 -12.89 -0.69
C LEU A 228 -0.09 -12.71 -1.79
N VAL A 229 0.35 -12.69 -3.03
CA VAL A 229 -0.53 -12.92 -4.17
C VAL A 229 -0.82 -14.42 -4.24
N PRO A 230 -2.08 -14.86 -4.36
CA PRO A 230 -2.41 -16.28 -4.48
C PRO A 230 -1.72 -16.93 -5.68
N ALA A 231 -1.22 -18.16 -5.51
CA ALA A 231 -0.51 -18.90 -6.57
C ALA A 231 -1.31 -19.04 -7.87
N ARG A 232 -2.66 -19.16 -7.80
CA ARG A 232 -3.54 -19.22 -8.97
C ARG A 232 -3.43 -18.02 -9.90
N LYS A 233 -3.17 -16.83 -9.35
CA LYS A 233 -3.00 -15.60 -10.13
C LYS A 233 -1.71 -15.65 -10.95
N ALA A 234 -0.60 -16.08 -10.33
CA ALA A 234 0.67 -16.26 -11.02
C ALA A 234 0.62 -17.39 -12.06
N ALA A 235 -0.05 -18.51 -11.75
CA ALA A 235 -0.27 -19.60 -12.71
C ALA A 235 -1.09 -19.13 -13.92
N ALA A 236 -2.14 -18.34 -13.71
CA ALA A 236 -2.94 -17.77 -14.79
C ALA A 236 -2.13 -16.80 -15.68
N LEU A 237 -1.30 -15.94 -15.07
CA LEU A 237 -0.41 -15.04 -15.82
C LEU A 237 0.63 -15.84 -16.62
N LEU A 238 1.21 -16.91 -16.05
CA LEU A 238 2.15 -17.78 -16.75
C LEU A 238 1.52 -18.45 -17.97
N VAL A 239 0.26 -18.91 -17.87
CA VAL A 239 -0.47 -19.48 -19.00
C VAL A 239 -0.66 -18.44 -20.11
N ARG A 240 -1.04 -17.19 -19.76
CA ARG A 240 -1.13 -16.08 -20.72
C ARG A 240 0.21 -15.81 -21.40
N ALA A 241 1.29 -15.69 -20.60
CA ALA A 241 2.63 -15.42 -21.11
C ALA A 241 3.19 -16.49 -22.06
N ARG A 242 2.72 -17.74 -21.95
CA ARG A 242 3.09 -18.84 -22.87
C ARG A 242 2.25 -18.87 -24.14
N LYS A 243 1.00 -18.42 -24.06
CA LYS A 243 0.01 -18.51 -25.15
C LYS A 243 0.04 -17.27 -26.04
N ASP A 244 0.16 -16.10 -25.44
CA ASP A 244 0.08 -14.82 -26.12
C ASP A 244 1.45 -14.43 -26.70
N ALA A 245 1.46 -13.49 -27.65
CA ALA A 245 2.71 -12.91 -28.11
C ALA A 245 3.43 -12.22 -26.93
N PRO A 246 4.77 -12.35 -26.80
CA PRO A 246 5.51 -11.68 -25.75
C PRO A 246 5.27 -10.19 -25.75
N LEU A 247 5.11 -9.60 -24.55
CA LEU A 247 4.94 -8.17 -24.38
C LEU A 247 6.18 -7.46 -24.93
N THR A 248 6.00 -6.69 -26.00
CA THR A 248 7.09 -5.86 -26.51
C THR A 248 7.15 -4.57 -25.69
N LEU A 249 8.36 -4.06 -25.49
CA LEU A 249 8.57 -2.81 -24.73
C LEU A 249 7.86 -1.60 -25.38
N ALA A 250 7.66 -1.63 -26.70
CA ALA A 250 6.89 -0.61 -27.40
C ALA A 250 5.41 -0.59 -26.97
N HIS A 251 4.85 -1.73 -26.60
CA HIS A 251 3.43 -1.88 -26.22
C HIS A 251 3.23 -2.06 -24.71
N ALA A 252 4.31 -2.03 -23.90
CA ALA A 252 4.18 -2.23 -22.46
C ALA A 252 3.32 -1.14 -21.81
N ARG A 253 3.45 0.10 -22.25
CA ARG A 253 2.65 1.23 -21.75
C ARG A 253 1.17 1.10 -22.14
N ASP A 254 0.88 0.68 -23.36
CA ASP A 254 -0.50 0.46 -23.84
C ASP A 254 -1.17 -0.68 -23.06
N GLU A 255 -0.41 -1.72 -22.74
CA GLU A 255 -0.92 -2.82 -21.90
C GLU A 255 -1.17 -2.38 -20.45
N ILE A 256 -0.32 -1.52 -19.88
CA ILE A 256 -0.54 -0.90 -18.58
C ILE A 256 -1.83 -0.08 -18.59
N ASP A 257 -2.00 0.79 -19.59
CA ASP A 257 -3.19 1.64 -19.76
C ASP A 257 -4.46 0.79 -19.86
N ARG A 258 -4.45 -0.22 -20.71
CA ARG A 258 -5.57 -1.15 -20.87
C ARG A 258 -5.94 -1.82 -19.54
N GLN A 259 -4.95 -2.35 -18.80
CA GLN A 259 -5.22 -3.02 -17.53
C GLN A 259 -5.73 -2.06 -16.46
N LEU A 260 -5.25 -0.81 -16.42
CA LEU A 260 -5.76 0.22 -15.52
C LEU A 260 -7.21 0.58 -15.84
N LEU A 261 -7.56 0.74 -17.14
CA LEU A 261 -8.92 1.03 -17.57
C LEU A 261 -9.88 -0.12 -17.25
N ASP A 262 -9.47 -1.36 -17.50
CA ASP A 262 -10.27 -2.55 -17.19
C ASP A 262 -10.51 -2.66 -15.68
N TRP A 263 -9.45 -2.52 -14.88
CA TRP A 263 -9.54 -2.62 -13.44
C TRP A 263 -10.43 -1.52 -12.83
N GLN A 264 -10.23 -0.25 -13.25
CA GLN A 264 -11.03 0.86 -12.74
C GLN A 264 -12.52 0.68 -13.08
N SER A 265 -12.80 0.20 -14.28
CA SER A 265 -14.18 -0.07 -14.70
C SER A 265 -14.83 -1.10 -13.77
N GLY A 266 -14.18 -2.24 -13.52
CA GLY A 266 -14.68 -3.27 -12.62
C GLY A 266 -14.82 -2.79 -11.16
N PHE A 267 -13.81 -2.06 -10.64
CA PHE A 267 -13.81 -1.56 -9.28
C PHE A 267 -14.94 -0.56 -9.03
N TYR A 268 -15.05 0.46 -9.89
CA TYR A 268 -16.04 1.52 -9.69
C TYR A 268 -17.46 1.07 -10.05
N GLN A 269 -17.64 0.17 -11.02
CA GLN A 269 -18.93 -0.49 -11.26
C GLN A 269 -19.37 -1.33 -10.04
N SER A 270 -18.43 -2.04 -9.42
CA SER A 270 -18.71 -2.81 -8.20
C SER A 270 -19.06 -1.90 -7.00
N LEU A 271 -18.36 -0.77 -6.86
CA LEU A 271 -18.69 0.25 -5.85
C LEU A 271 -20.09 0.79 -6.06
N ASP A 272 -20.41 1.11 -7.30
CA ASP A 272 -21.70 1.65 -7.71
C ASP A 272 -22.85 0.66 -7.51
N ALA A 273 -22.65 -0.59 -7.90
CA ALA A 273 -23.64 -1.67 -7.72
C ALA A 273 -23.99 -1.95 -6.24
N LYS A 274 -23.02 -1.76 -5.33
CA LYS A 274 -23.27 -1.85 -3.87
C LYS A 274 -24.03 -0.64 -3.34
N GLY A 275 -23.90 0.52 -4.00
CA GLY A 275 -24.55 1.76 -3.65
C GLY A 275 -24.09 2.39 -2.35
N PHE A 276 -24.85 3.37 -1.90
CA PHE A 276 -24.61 4.09 -0.66
C PHE A 276 -25.64 3.71 0.41
N ARG A 277 -25.15 3.55 1.64
CA ARG A 277 -25.96 3.43 2.84
C ARG A 277 -26.09 4.81 3.48
N ALA A 278 -27.30 5.21 3.85
CA ALA A 278 -27.53 6.44 4.58
C ALA A 278 -27.04 6.31 6.03
N THR A 279 -26.18 7.23 6.47
CA THR A 279 -25.66 7.31 7.83
C THR A 279 -25.99 8.68 8.42
N LYS A 280 -26.44 8.70 9.67
CA LYS A 280 -26.90 9.92 10.35
C LYS A 280 -25.72 10.76 10.86
N PHE A 281 -25.75 12.07 10.53
CA PHE A 281 -24.83 13.10 11.03
C PHE A 281 -25.64 14.34 11.47
N GLY A 282 -25.99 14.39 12.75
CA GLY A 282 -26.87 15.43 13.27
C GLY A 282 -28.24 15.45 12.57
N PRO A 283 -28.66 16.56 11.95
CA PRO A 283 -29.92 16.66 11.21
C PRO A 283 -29.82 16.13 9.76
N TYR A 284 -28.66 15.63 9.34
CA TYR A 284 -28.39 15.17 8.00
C TYR A 284 -28.25 13.65 7.92
N GLN A 285 -28.50 13.11 6.74
CA GLN A 285 -28.03 11.80 6.31
C GLN A 285 -26.94 11.97 5.24
N ALA A 286 -25.86 11.23 5.37
CA ALA A 286 -24.76 11.22 4.42
C ALA A 286 -24.53 9.83 3.83
N PRO A 287 -24.04 9.72 2.59
CA PRO A 287 -23.77 8.46 1.91
C PRO A 287 -22.47 7.81 2.40
N GLU A 288 -22.54 6.63 3.00
CA GLU A 288 -21.39 5.75 3.21
C GLU A 288 -21.42 4.58 2.23
N SER A 289 -20.24 4.07 1.83
CA SER A 289 -20.18 2.90 0.97
C SER A 289 -20.77 1.67 1.65
N ALA A 290 -21.64 0.94 0.95
CA ALA A 290 -22.15 -0.36 1.41
C ALA A 290 -21.19 -1.53 1.04
N ALA A 291 -20.09 -1.27 0.35
CA ALA A 291 -19.12 -2.27 -0.03
C ALA A 291 -18.30 -2.77 1.17
N SER A 292 -18.16 -4.09 1.32
CA SER A 292 -17.48 -4.72 2.46
C SER A 292 -15.98 -4.44 2.54
N TRP A 293 -15.36 -4.00 1.43
CA TRP A 293 -13.94 -3.64 1.37
C TRP A 293 -13.63 -2.19 1.77
N PHE A 294 -14.63 -1.44 2.23
CA PHE A 294 -14.41 -0.15 2.88
C PHE A 294 -14.24 -0.33 4.38
N ASN A 295 -13.18 0.27 4.94
CA ASN A 295 -13.02 0.41 6.38
C ASN A 295 -13.35 1.83 6.80
N CYS A 296 -14.24 1.97 7.78
CA CYS A 296 -14.70 3.27 8.27
C CYS A 296 -14.24 3.48 9.72
N TRP A 297 -13.78 4.70 10.00
CA TRP A 297 -13.34 5.14 11.32
C TRP A 297 -14.03 6.44 11.66
N ALA A 298 -14.49 6.58 12.89
CA ALA A 298 -15.07 7.81 13.40
C ALA A 298 -14.12 8.53 14.35
N ARG A 299 -14.20 9.86 14.39
CA ARG A 299 -13.44 10.73 15.29
C ARG A 299 -14.32 11.86 15.77
N THR A 300 -14.09 12.32 17.01
CA THR A 300 -14.69 13.53 17.57
C THR A 300 -13.61 14.38 18.22
N ASN A 301 -13.80 15.69 18.26
CA ASN A 301 -12.98 16.61 19.03
C ASN A 301 -13.69 17.13 20.30
N ALA A 302 -14.82 16.54 20.66
CA ALA A 302 -15.64 16.99 21.79
C ALA A 302 -14.90 17.00 23.14
N GLU A 303 -13.97 16.06 23.33
CA GLU A 303 -13.18 15.88 24.56
C GLU A 303 -11.88 16.70 24.59
N GLN A 304 -11.60 17.52 23.55
CA GLN A 304 -10.36 18.30 23.52
C GLN A 304 -10.33 19.42 24.57
N THR A 305 -9.14 19.65 25.13
CA THR A 305 -8.87 20.76 26.07
C THR A 305 -7.75 21.63 25.51
N PRO A 306 -7.94 22.96 25.33
CA PRO A 306 -9.20 23.69 25.61
C PRO A 306 -10.35 23.30 24.70
N LYS A 307 -11.59 23.54 25.16
CA LYS A 307 -12.81 23.21 24.41
C LYS A 307 -12.75 23.84 23.01
N PRO A 308 -12.98 23.07 21.93
CA PRO A 308 -12.91 23.61 20.58
C PRO A 308 -14.03 24.61 20.31
N ARG A 309 -13.75 25.67 19.55
CA ARG A 309 -14.75 26.68 19.15
C ARG A 309 -15.76 26.14 18.13
N ALA A 310 -15.43 25.05 17.45
CA ALA A 310 -16.34 24.25 16.64
C ALA A 310 -16.16 22.79 16.98
N GLN A 311 -17.23 22.12 17.36
CA GLN A 311 -17.23 20.66 17.54
C GLN A 311 -17.37 19.96 16.19
N MET A 312 -16.61 18.89 16.00
CA MET A 312 -16.58 18.10 14.77
C MET A 312 -16.70 16.62 15.12
N ASP A 313 -17.75 15.99 14.57
CA ASP A 313 -17.94 14.56 14.58
C ASP A 313 -17.75 14.05 13.14
N SER A 314 -16.74 13.24 12.89
CA SER A 314 -16.35 12.84 11.53
C SER A 314 -16.28 11.33 11.36
N SER A 315 -16.56 10.88 10.14
CA SER A 315 -16.35 9.53 9.65
C SER A 315 -15.44 9.58 8.40
N SER A 316 -14.49 8.67 8.31
CA SER A 316 -13.65 8.48 7.12
C SER A 316 -13.65 7.03 6.73
N CYS A 317 -14.10 6.73 5.52
CA CYS A 317 -14.18 5.40 4.95
C CYS A 317 -13.22 5.30 3.76
N ASN A 318 -12.30 4.33 3.80
CA ASN A 318 -11.32 4.13 2.73
C ASN A 318 -11.46 2.73 2.14
N SER A 319 -11.38 2.63 0.81
CA SER A 319 -11.16 1.33 0.17
C SER A 319 -9.82 0.75 0.62
N GLN A 320 -9.79 -0.56 0.85
CA GLN A 320 -8.56 -1.27 1.25
C GLN A 320 -7.76 -1.74 0.02
N SER A 321 -7.98 -1.11 -1.13
CA SER A 321 -7.30 -1.41 -2.38
C SER A 321 -6.51 -0.19 -2.85
N SER A 322 -5.33 -0.45 -3.39
CA SER A 322 -4.58 0.47 -4.22
C SER A 322 -3.85 -0.32 -5.29
N LEU A 323 -3.61 0.29 -6.43
CA LEU A 323 -2.77 -0.25 -7.50
C LEU A 323 -1.46 0.50 -7.53
N PHE A 324 -0.37 -0.21 -7.49
CA PHE A 324 0.93 0.35 -7.80
C PHE A 324 1.03 0.54 -9.33
N VAL A 325 1.27 1.76 -9.78
CA VAL A 325 1.46 2.09 -11.21
C VAL A 325 2.93 2.39 -11.49
N ALA A 326 3.54 3.24 -10.66
CA ALA A 326 4.94 3.59 -10.68
C ALA A 326 5.36 4.05 -9.27
N GLU A 327 6.67 4.23 -9.03
CA GLU A 327 7.18 4.67 -7.71
C GLU A 327 6.57 5.99 -7.21
N ASP A 328 6.18 6.86 -8.12
CA ASP A 328 5.65 8.18 -7.84
C ASP A 328 4.13 8.29 -8.06
N ILE A 329 3.44 7.19 -8.35
CA ILE A 329 2.00 7.16 -8.59
C ILE A 329 1.36 5.83 -8.20
N GLU A 330 0.33 5.92 -7.37
CA GLU A 330 -0.64 4.86 -7.07
C GLU A 330 -2.01 5.24 -7.63
N SER A 331 -2.84 4.26 -7.88
CA SER A 331 -4.20 4.39 -8.42
C SER A 331 -5.18 3.49 -7.67
N GLY A 332 -6.45 3.53 -8.04
CA GLY A 332 -7.45 2.55 -7.57
C GLY A 332 -7.90 2.72 -6.12
N ARG A 333 -7.81 3.93 -5.55
CA ARG A 333 -8.28 4.24 -4.22
C ARG A 333 -9.56 5.06 -4.27
N ALA A 334 -10.51 4.73 -3.40
CA ALA A 334 -11.69 5.56 -3.14
C ALA A 334 -11.78 5.89 -1.64
N GLU A 335 -12.15 7.13 -1.34
CA GLU A 335 -12.27 7.65 0.02
C GLU A 335 -13.56 8.48 0.15
N LEU A 336 -14.35 8.21 1.20
CA LEU A 336 -15.50 9.00 1.60
C LEU A 336 -15.26 9.54 2.99
N THR A 337 -15.38 10.85 3.16
CA THR A 337 -15.23 11.49 4.46
C THR A 337 -16.45 12.40 4.72
N HIS A 338 -16.99 12.33 5.92
CA HIS A 338 -18.06 13.20 6.39
C HIS A 338 -17.65 13.84 7.70
N ALA A 339 -17.96 15.11 7.88
CA ALA A 339 -17.77 15.83 9.14
C ALA A 339 -19.00 16.68 9.43
N TYR A 340 -19.69 16.34 10.50
CA TYR A 340 -20.74 17.20 11.07
C TYR A 340 -20.09 18.20 12.01
N VAL A 341 -20.19 19.47 11.64
CA VAL A 341 -19.51 20.59 12.30
C VAL A 341 -20.58 21.46 12.98
N ARG A 342 -20.39 21.76 14.27
CA ARG A 342 -21.27 22.63 15.06
C ARG A 342 -20.47 23.72 15.73
N SER A 343 -20.93 24.95 15.66
CA SER A 343 -20.35 26.04 16.46
C SER A 343 -20.65 25.81 17.95
N THR A 344 -19.63 25.98 18.78
CA THR A 344 -19.75 26.04 20.25
C THR A 344 -19.62 27.46 20.78
N ASP A 345 -18.87 28.33 20.06
CA ASP A 345 -18.54 29.70 20.48
C ASP A 345 -18.29 30.64 19.28
N LEU A 346 -18.63 30.24 18.06
CA LEU A 346 -18.50 31.08 16.88
C LEU A 346 -19.83 31.77 16.55
N ASN A 347 -19.79 33.05 16.20
CA ASN A 347 -20.94 33.66 15.53
C ASN A 347 -21.05 33.20 14.08
N ALA A 348 -22.13 33.54 13.36
CA ALA A 348 -22.38 33.08 12.00
C ALA A 348 -21.24 33.40 11.02
N PHE A 349 -20.67 34.64 11.07
CA PHE A 349 -19.55 35.04 10.21
C PHE A 349 -18.26 34.25 10.52
N GLN A 350 -17.96 34.07 11.80
CA GLN A 350 -16.81 33.30 12.24
C GLN A 350 -16.93 31.83 11.87
N PHE A 351 -18.16 31.27 11.96
CA PHE A 351 -18.44 29.91 11.57
C PHE A 351 -18.31 29.72 10.06
N ALA A 352 -18.85 30.64 9.26
CA ALA A 352 -18.67 30.63 7.80
C ALA A 352 -17.18 30.72 7.38
N ALA A 353 -16.39 31.58 8.06
CA ALA A 353 -14.94 31.65 7.83
C ALA A 353 -14.23 30.35 8.21
N PHE A 354 -14.59 29.76 9.35
CA PHE A 354 -14.06 28.45 9.78
C PHE A 354 -14.37 27.35 8.75
N LEU A 355 -15.61 27.25 8.29
CA LEU A 355 -16.01 26.30 7.27
C LEU A 355 -15.26 26.54 5.96
N SER A 356 -15.09 27.80 5.53
CA SER A 356 -14.35 28.12 4.31
C SER A 356 -12.88 27.71 4.39
N GLN A 357 -12.23 27.88 5.55
CA GLN A 357 -10.86 27.42 5.78
C GLN A 357 -10.78 25.88 5.81
N TYR A 358 -11.69 25.22 6.52
CA TYR A 358 -11.73 23.76 6.61
C TYR A 358 -12.00 23.12 5.24
N TYR A 359 -12.95 23.70 4.49
CA TYR A 359 -13.32 23.29 3.16
C TYR A 359 -12.20 23.52 2.14
N GLY A 360 -11.54 24.70 2.18
CA GLY A 360 -10.41 25.00 1.31
C GLY A 360 -9.20 24.09 1.51
N SER A 361 -8.98 23.61 2.75
CA SER A 361 -7.94 22.62 3.05
C SER A 361 -8.23 21.22 2.52
N ALA A 362 -9.49 20.94 2.17
CA ALA A 362 -9.92 19.67 1.60
C ALA A 362 -9.74 19.57 0.06
N ALA A 363 -9.31 20.66 -0.59
CA ALA A 363 -8.92 20.61 -2.00
C ALA A 363 -7.82 19.58 -2.24
N MET A 364 -7.61 19.18 -3.49
CA MET A 364 -6.62 18.19 -3.92
C MET A 364 -5.18 18.66 -3.62
N THR A 365 -4.77 18.64 -2.34
CA THR A 365 -3.51 19.26 -1.84
C THR A 365 -2.38 18.26 -1.67
N ARG A 366 -2.61 16.95 -1.87
CA ARG A 366 -1.52 15.97 -1.72
C ARG A 366 -0.44 16.20 -2.77
N SER A 367 0.81 16.11 -2.34
CA SER A 367 1.98 16.01 -3.22
C SER A 367 1.68 15.02 -4.35
N TRP A 368 1.88 15.44 -5.58
CA TRP A 368 1.67 14.60 -6.76
C TRP A 368 2.89 14.65 -7.67
N SER A 369 3.09 13.59 -8.43
CA SER A 369 4.10 13.57 -9.46
C SER A 369 3.72 14.52 -10.60
N ARG A 370 4.43 15.63 -10.74
CA ARG A 370 4.26 16.55 -11.90
C ARG A 370 4.65 15.87 -13.22
N LYS A 371 5.46 14.82 -13.16
CA LYS A 371 5.83 14.03 -14.32
C LYS A 371 4.63 13.23 -14.85
N ARG A 372 3.82 12.67 -13.94
CA ARG A 372 2.76 11.71 -14.27
C ARG A 372 1.35 12.30 -14.29
N LEU A 373 1.11 13.39 -13.58
CA LEU A 373 -0.21 13.99 -13.39
C LEU A 373 -0.23 15.46 -13.80
N THR A 374 -1.36 15.94 -14.28
CA THR A 374 -1.60 17.36 -14.50
C THR A 374 -1.82 18.10 -13.19
N GLN A 375 -1.80 19.45 -13.23
CA GLN A 375 -2.31 20.23 -12.11
C GLN A 375 -3.81 19.99 -11.96
N PRO A 376 -4.35 19.98 -10.72
CA PRO A 376 -5.78 19.93 -10.53
C PRO A 376 -6.48 21.16 -11.09
N GLU A 377 -7.57 20.95 -11.81
CA GLU A 377 -8.53 21.99 -12.18
C GLU A 377 -9.77 21.84 -11.32
N CYS A 378 -10.23 22.94 -10.73
CA CYS A 378 -11.35 22.92 -9.79
C CYS A 378 -12.44 23.89 -10.24
N HIS A 379 -13.69 23.44 -10.12
CA HIS A 379 -14.90 24.23 -10.32
C HIS A 379 -15.74 24.21 -9.06
N GLU A 380 -16.34 25.35 -8.76
CA GLU A 380 -17.18 25.52 -7.59
C GLU A 380 -18.57 26.04 -8.01
N ASP A 381 -19.63 25.47 -7.42
CA ASP A 381 -21.01 25.88 -7.67
C ASP A 381 -21.92 25.56 -6.49
N PHE A 382 -23.12 26.15 -6.51
CA PHE A 382 -24.21 25.86 -5.58
C PHE A 382 -25.21 24.93 -6.24
N ILE A 383 -25.46 23.78 -5.61
CA ILE A 383 -26.37 22.75 -6.10
C ILE A 383 -27.62 22.78 -5.25
N ALA A 384 -28.73 23.21 -5.85
CA ALA A 384 -30.04 23.16 -5.23
C ALA A 384 -30.66 21.75 -5.39
N PRO A 385 -31.28 21.19 -4.35
CA PRO A 385 -32.06 19.97 -4.49
C PRO A 385 -33.31 20.22 -5.35
N ILE A 386 -33.84 19.15 -5.95
CA ILE A 386 -35.12 19.20 -6.68
C ILE A 386 -36.27 19.60 -5.71
N ASP A 387 -36.19 19.10 -4.48
CA ASP A 387 -37.16 19.41 -3.39
C ASP A 387 -36.38 19.76 -2.12
N ALA A 388 -36.44 21.05 -1.73
CA ALA A 388 -35.79 21.56 -0.53
C ALA A 388 -36.35 20.96 0.79
N ALA A 389 -37.53 20.33 0.76
CA ALA A 389 -38.07 19.61 1.92
C ALA A 389 -37.30 18.29 2.17
N THR A 390 -36.60 17.76 1.19
CA THR A 390 -35.93 16.46 1.27
C THR A 390 -34.42 16.57 1.45
N ALA A 391 -33.78 17.66 1.00
CA ALA A 391 -32.33 17.82 1.05
C ALA A 391 -31.89 19.29 1.17
N PRO A 392 -30.68 19.57 1.71
CA PRO A 392 -30.13 20.91 1.80
C PRO A 392 -29.54 21.37 0.46
N VAL A 393 -29.38 22.70 0.29
CA VAL A 393 -28.51 23.28 -0.73
C VAL A 393 -27.06 22.92 -0.40
N LEU A 394 -26.28 22.52 -1.40
CA LEU A 394 -24.88 22.19 -1.26
C LEU A 394 -24.03 23.21 -2.01
N ARG A 395 -23.01 23.75 -1.34
CA ARG A 395 -21.85 24.35 -2.01
C ARG A 395 -20.91 23.21 -2.35
N ALA A 396 -20.59 23.01 -3.63
CA ALA A 396 -19.82 21.91 -4.12
C ALA A 396 -18.56 22.38 -4.85
N VAL A 397 -17.40 21.78 -4.56
CA VAL A 397 -16.18 21.94 -5.33
C VAL A 397 -15.81 20.60 -5.94
N TRP A 398 -15.72 20.58 -7.26
CA TRP A 398 -15.24 19.46 -8.05
C TRP A 398 -13.86 19.76 -8.57
N CYS A 399 -12.89 18.90 -8.24
CA CYS A 399 -11.51 19.00 -8.73
C CYS A 399 -11.16 17.73 -9.49
N ALA A 400 -10.50 17.88 -10.63
CA ALA A 400 -10.00 16.76 -11.43
C ALA A 400 -8.57 17.03 -11.91
N ARG A 401 -7.76 15.97 -12.04
CA ARG A 401 -6.45 15.98 -12.69
C ARG A 401 -6.27 14.72 -13.51
N ALA A 402 -5.69 14.86 -14.70
CA ALA A 402 -5.50 13.76 -15.63
C ALA A 402 -4.15 13.06 -15.44
N TYR A 403 -4.11 11.78 -15.77
CA TYR A 403 -2.88 11.01 -15.94
C TYR A 403 -2.24 11.36 -17.29
N ARG A 404 -0.96 11.74 -17.31
CA ARG A 404 -0.26 12.15 -18.54
C ARG A 404 0.06 11.00 -19.47
N ASP A 405 0.38 9.84 -18.88
CA ASP A 405 0.81 8.64 -19.60
C ASP A 405 -0.36 7.70 -19.92
N PHE A 406 -1.54 7.91 -19.32
CA PHE A 406 -2.69 7.00 -19.39
C PHE A 406 -3.96 7.78 -19.69
N ALA A 407 -4.35 7.75 -20.96
CA ALA A 407 -5.49 8.52 -21.45
C ALA A 407 -6.81 8.03 -20.84
N GLY A 408 -7.68 8.98 -20.47
CA GLY A 408 -9.01 8.63 -19.92
C GLY A 408 -9.03 8.34 -18.43
N LEU A 409 -7.88 8.38 -17.74
CA LEU A 409 -7.79 8.22 -16.29
C LEU A 409 -7.59 9.55 -15.57
N TYR A 410 -8.31 9.71 -14.47
CA TYR A 410 -8.32 10.92 -13.65
C TYR A 410 -8.28 10.57 -12.15
N ASP A 411 -7.64 11.44 -11.37
CA ASP A 411 -7.96 11.55 -9.96
C ASP A 411 -8.98 12.67 -9.80
N VAL A 412 -10.03 12.42 -9.05
CA VAL A 412 -11.11 13.37 -8.81
C VAL A 412 -11.40 13.52 -7.33
N ALA A 413 -11.83 14.71 -6.93
CA ALA A 413 -12.33 14.98 -5.59
C ALA A 413 -13.54 15.90 -5.67
N LEU A 414 -14.65 15.45 -5.08
CA LEU A 414 -15.83 16.25 -4.79
C LEU A 414 -15.81 16.60 -3.31
N THR A 415 -15.95 17.87 -2.97
CA THR A 415 -16.19 18.32 -1.59
C THR A 415 -17.47 19.13 -1.57
N THR A 416 -18.38 18.82 -0.64
CA THR A 416 -19.66 19.52 -0.47
C THR A 416 -19.81 20.04 0.94
N VAL A 417 -20.49 21.19 1.09
CA VAL A 417 -20.87 21.77 2.38
C VAL A 417 -22.32 22.21 2.30
N THR A 418 -23.12 21.79 3.28
CA THR A 418 -24.52 22.22 3.39
C THR A 418 -24.61 23.72 3.72
N GLN A 419 -25.57 24.43 3.13
CA GLN A 419 -25.74 25.90 3.22
C GLN A 419 -27.06 26.34 3.83
N ASP A 420 -27.63 25.53 4.70
CA ASP A 420 -28.98 25.71 5.26
C ASP A 420 -28.99 26.32 6.66
N ARG A 421 -27.84 26.32 7.37
CA ARG A 421 -27.76 26.71 8.79
C ARG A 421 -26.52 27.55 9.11
N ASP A 422 -26.72 28.55 10.00
CA ASP A 422 -25.66 29.52 10.33
C ASP A 422 -24.59 29.00 11.31
N LYS A 423 -24.86 27.91 12.04
CA LYS A 423 -24.00 27.43 13.14
C LYS A 423 -23.73 25.94 13.09
N GLU A 424 -24.20 25.25 12.09
CA GLU A 424 -23.92 23.84 11.87
C GLU A 424 -23.93 23.52 10.38
N ALA A 425 -23.11 22.57 9.97
CA ALA A 425 -23.00 22.14 8.60
C ALA A 425 -22.53 20.67 8.52
N LEU A 426 -22.89 19.99 7.46
CA LEU A 426 -22.25 18.75 7.03
C LEU A 426 -21.26 19.04 5.91
N VAL A 427 -20.00 18.70 6.13
CA VAL A 427 -18.96 18.68 5.10
C VAL A 427 -18.79 17.25 4.65
N SER A 428 -18.94 16.99 3.35
CA SER A 428 -18.79 15.66 2.78
C SER A 428 -17.78 15.68 1.65
N ARG A 429 -16.93 14.66 1.57
CA ARG A 429 -15.93 14.52 0.52
C ARG A 429 -15.95 13.12 -0.06
N LEU A 430 -15.86 13.05 -1.39
CA LEU A 430 -15.63 11.84 -2.18
C LEU A 430 -14.36 12.06 -2.98
N ALA A 431 -13.35 11.20 -2.79
CA ALA A 431 -12.13 11.20 -3.58
C ALA A 431 -11.95 9.85 -4.26
N MET A 432 -11.60 9.85 -5.53
CA MET A 432 -11.42 8.66 -6.36
C MET A 432 -10.15 8.81 -7.20
N GLN A 433 -9.33 7.78 -7.27
CA GLN A 433 -8.06 7.77 -7.99
C GLN A 433 -8.10 6.80 -9.16
N GLY A 434 -7.62 7.25 -10.33
CA GLY A 434 -7.53 6.45 -11.54
C GLY A 434 -8.88 6.01 -12.06
N ILE A 435 -9.85 6.90 -12.08
CA ILE A 435 -11.22 6.65 -12.57
C ILE A 435 -11.44 7.33 -13.92
N SER A 436 -12.27 6.74 -14.79
CA SER A 436 -12.75 7.44 -15.98
C SER A 436 -13.65 8.62 -15.59
N TYR A 437 -13.64 9.70 -16.40
CA TYR A 437 -14.39 10.91 -16.05
C TYR A 437 -15.90 10.64 -15.96
N ASP A 438 -16.45 9.82 -16.86
CA ASP A 438 -17.89 9.48 -16.89
C ASP A 438 -18.31 8.70 -15.63
N ASN A 439 -17.53 7.70 -15.21
CA ASN A 439 -17.79 6.95 -13.97
C ASN A 439 -17.68 7.88 -12.75
N ALA A 440 -16.70 8.78 -12.74
CA ALA A 440 -16.51 9.73 -11.65
C ALA A 440 -17.72 10.66 -11.51
N LEU A 441 -18.20 11.21 -12.62
CA LEU A 441 -19.37 12.10 -12.64
C LEU A 441 -20.63 11.36 -12.18
N ALA A 442 -20.87 10.15 -12.67
CA ALA A 442 -22.04 9.35 -12.32
C ALA A 442 -22.08 9.02 -10.82
N ILE A 443 -20.94 8.64 -10.22
CA ILE A 443 -20.84 8.35 -8.78
C ILE A 443 -21.01 9.63 -7.96
N ALA A 444 -20.39 10.74 -8.39
CA ALA A 444 -20.47 12.03 -7.72
C ALA A 444 -21.91 12.57 -7.67
N MET A 445 -22.66 12.45 -8.74
CA MET A 445 -24.07 12.84 -8.78
C MET A 445 -24.92 12.05 -7.78
N ARG A 446 -24.73 10.72 -7.71
CA ARG A 446 -25.43 9.88 -6.73
C ARG A 446 -24.98 10.17 -5.29
N PHE A 447 -23.71 10.45 -5.08
CA PHE A 447 -23.19 10.85 -3.78
C PHE A 447 -23.86 12.14 -3.28
N MET A 448 -23.96 13.17 -4.12
CA MET A 448 -24.63 14.43 -3.76
C MET A 448 -26.13 14.23 -3.51
N ALA A 449 -26.80 13.45 -4.37
CA ALA A 449 -28.25 13.16 -4.21
C ALA A 449 -28.58 12.36 -2.93
N ALA A 450 -27.61 11.66 -2.35
CA ALA A 450 -27.77 10.90 -1.12
C ALA A 450 -27.54 11.74 0.16
N VAL A 451 -27.14 13.01 0.03
CA VAL A 451 -27.11 13.95 1.18
C VAL A 451 -28.53 14.51 1.37
N THR A 452 -29.19 14.08 2.44
CA THR A 452 -30.60 14.40 2.71
C THR A 452 -30.82 14.81 4.16
N TRP A 453 -32.04 15.28 4.48
CA TRP A 453 -32.45 15.50 5.86
C TRP A 453 -32.65 14.17 6.58
N THR A 454 -32.37 14.16 7.89
CA THR A 454 -32.78 13.04 8.75
C THR A 454 -34.32 13.11 8.92
N LYS A 455 -34.98 12.02 8.58
CA LYS A 455 -36.40 11.85 8.80
C LYS A 455 -36.70 11.69 10.28
#